data_7cd51ede69c9cbfda2be8aac4fdd0bcb
#
_entry.id   7cd51ede69c9cbfda2be8aac4fdd0bcb
#
_cell.length_a   1.000
_cell.length_b   1.000
_cell.length_c   1.000
_cell.angle_alpha   90.00
_cell.angle_beta   90.00
_cell.angle_gamma   90.00
#
_symmetry.space_group_name_H-M   'P 1'
#
loop_
_entity.id
_entity.type
_entity.pdbx_description
1 polymer ?
#
loop_
_entity_poly.entity_id
_entity_poly.type
_entity_poly.pdbx_seq_one_letter_code
_entity_poly.pdbx_strand_id
1 'polypeptide(L)'
;MKTKAIALFLLGFIPAFAQDISQPAPEKNLVRLSKITVDPAQLERYNAFLKEEIEASMRLEPGVLTLYAVSEKEHPNKVTILEIYADQDAYKNHIQTPHFQKYKQG
;
A
#
# COMPACT_ATOMS: atom_id res chain seq x y z
N MET A 1 -4.30 -5.00 19.63
CA MET A 1 -4.95 -4.45 20.29
C MET A 1 -5.30 -4.39 20.73
N LYS A 2 -5.16 -4.79 20.42
CA LYS A 2 -5.77 -4.54 21.15
C LYS A 2 -6.53 -4.65 21.36
N THR A 3 -6.54 -5.18 21.06
CA THR A 3 -7.45 -5.11 21.73
C THR A 3 -8.11 -5.42 22.07
N LYS A 4 -8.14 -5.65 22.09
CA LYS A 4 -8.90 -5.76 22.85
C LYS A 4 -9.86 -5.89 22.96
N ALA A 5 -10.03 -6.11 22.69
CA ALA A 5 -11.00 -5.98 23.15
C ALA A 5 -11.74 -6.29 23.24
N ILE A 6 -11.92 -6.59 23.21
CA ILE A 6 -12.79 -6.53 23.64
C ILE A 6 -13.54 -6.72 23.96
N ALA A 7 -13.69 -6.83 24.00
CA ALA A 7 -14.57 -6.54 24.51
C ALA A 7 -15.27 -6.64 24.70
N LEU A 8 -15.29 -6.88 24.69
CA LEU A 8 -16.11 -6.52 25.06
C LEU A 8 -16.71 -6.42 25.39
N PHE A 9 -16.84 -6.55 25.50
CA PHE A 9 -17.62 -5.96 26.14
C PHE A 9 -18.28 -5.86 26.24
N LEU A 10 -18.42 -6.12 26.36
CA LEU A 10 -19.30 -5.61 26.53
C LEU A 10 -20.02 -5.38 26.63
N LEU A 11 -20.31 -5.46 26.67
CA LEU A 11 -21.12 -4.77 26.77
C LEU A 11 -21.73 -4.21 26.64
N GLY A 12 -21.66 -4.42 26.79
CA GLY A 12 -22.44 -3.53 26.62
C GLY A 12 -22.55 -2.43 25.84
N PHE A 13 -22.35 -2.01 25.76
CA PHE A 13 -22.47 -0.97 25.10
C PHE A 13 -21.40 -0.29 24.55
N ILE A 14 -20.90 -0.42 23.76
CA ILE A 14 -19.91 0.41 23.24
C ILE A 14 -20.28 0.97 21.92
N PRO A 15 -21.33 1.58 21.84
CA PRO A 15 -21.86 2.09 20.58
C PRO A 15 -20.99 3.14 19.96
N ALA A 16 -20.35 3.99 20.77
CA ALA A 16 -19.52 5.05 20.24
C ALA A 16 -18.31 4.49 19.51
N PHE A 17 -17.75 3.42 20.04
CA PHE A 17 -16.60 2.79 19.41
C PHE A 17 -16.99 2.16 18.08
N ALA A 18 -18.14 1.54 18.02
CA ALA A 18 -18.64 0.97 16.77
C ALA A 18 -18.81 2.04 15.70
N GLN A 19 -19.19 3.24 16.10
CA GLN A 19 -19.32 4.33 15.14
C GLN A 19 -18.01 4.69 14.49
N ASP A 20 -16.92 4.60 15.25
CA ASP A 20 -15.60 4.96 14.70
C ASP A 20 -15.20 4.03 13.59
N ILE A 21 -15.46 2.75 13.73
CA ILE A 21 -15.08 1.81 12.68
C ILE A 21 -15.96 1.92 11.46
N SER A 22 -17.10 2.57 11.56
CA SER A 22 -17.97 2.74 10.41
C SER A 22 -17.66 4.00 9.62
N GLN A 23 -16.71 4.81 10.08
CA GLN A 23 -16.34 6.03 9.37
C GLN A 23 -15.68 5.69 8.04
N PRO A 24 -16.02 6.39 6.97
CA PRO A 24 -15.34 6.19 5.70
C PRO A 24 -13.90 6.68 5.78
N ALA A 25 -13.06 6.17 4.90
CA ALA A 25 -11.70 6.68 4.76
C ALA A 25 -11.74 8.15 4.38
N PRO A 26 -10.71 8.93 4.72
CA PRO A 26 -10.64 10.32 4.30
C PRO A 26 -10.81 10.44 2.79
N GLU A 27 -11.65 11.37 2.36
CA GLU A 27 -12.00 11.50 0.95
C GLU A 27 -10.80 11.81 0.07
N LYS A 28 -9.81 12.48 0.61
CA LYS A 28 -8.67 12.90 -0.19
C LYS A 28 -7.64 11.82 -0.40
N ASN A 29 -7.72 10.71 0.34
CA ASN A 29 -6.78 9.61 0.13
C ASN A 29 -6.97 9.04 -1.26
N LEU A 30 -5.86 8.80 -1.95
CA LEU A 30 -5.88 8.13 -3.24
C LEU A 30 -5.48 6.68 -3.04
N VAL A 31 -6.36 5.76 -3.42
CA VAL A 31 -6.12 4.33 -3.31
C VAL A 31 -6.00 3.76 -4.72
N ARG A 32 -4.93 3.02 -4.98
CA ARG A 32 -4.71 2.38 -6.27
C ARG A 32 -4.40 0.90 -6.06
N LEU A 33 -4.88 0.09 -6.99
CA LEU A 33 -4.57 -1.33 -7.01
C LEU A 33 -3.94 -1.62 -8.38
N SER A 34 -2.62 -1.80 -8.38
CA SER A 34 -1.87 -2.04 -9.62
C SER A 34 -1.67 -3.52 -9.83
N LYS A 35 -2.04 -4.01 -11.00
CA LYS A 35 -1.85 -5.42 -11.36
C LYS A 35 -0.85 -5.50 -12.50
N ILE A 36 0.22 -6.22 -12.26
CA ILE A 36 1.36 -6.25 -13.17
C ILE A 36 1.69 -7.71 -13.49
N THR A 37 1.87 -8.00 -14.77
CA THR A 37 2.39 -9.29 -15.20
C THR A 37 3.81 -9.07 -15.70
N VAL A 38 4.76 -9.73 -15.04
CA VAL A 38 6.18 -9.58 -15.35
C VAL A 38 6.63 -10.73 -16.23
N ASP A 39 7.49 -10.43 -17.20
CA ASP A 39 8.16 -11.50 -17.96
C ASP A 39 8.91 -12.39 -16.96
N PRO A 40 8.63 -13.69 -16.91
CA PRO A 40 9.28 -14.55 -15.92
C PRO A 40 10.81 -14.49 -15.97
N ALA A 41 11.38 -14.23 -17.14
CA ALA A 41 12.84 -14.11 -17.27
C ALA A 41 13.38 -12.87 -16.56
N GLN A 42 12.53 -11.88 -16.28
CA GLN A 42 12.91 -10.64 -15.62
C GLN A 42 12.40 -10.54 -14.18
N LEU A 43 11.81 -11.60 -13.68
CA LEU A 43 11.11 -11.52 -12.39
C LEU A 43 12.04 -11.18 -11.24
N GLU A 44 13.19 -11.80 -11.18
CA GLU A 44 14.14 -11.55 -10.10
C GLU A 44 14.60 -10.09 -10.11
N ARG A 45 14.91 -9.60 -11.29
CA ARG A 45 15.33 -8.20 -11.47
C ARG A 45 14.20 -7.24 -11.10
N TYR A 46 12.98 -7.53 -11.56
CA TYR A 46 11.82 -6.73 -11.25
C TYR A 46 11.60 -6.64 -9.74
N ASN A 47 11.64 -7.78 -9.06
CA ASN A 47 11.41 -7.82 -7.62
C ASN A 47 12.45 -7.03 -6.86
N ALA A 48 13.71 -7.03 -7.32
CA ALA A 48 14.76 -6.26 -6.67
C ALA A 48 14.49 -4.75 -6.79
N PHE A 49 14.10 -4.30 -7.98
CA PHE A 49 13.77 -2.89 -8.18
C PHE A 49 12.52 -2.49 -7.40
N LEU A 50 11.51 -3.36 -7.38
CA LEU A 50 10.28 -3.08 -6.64
C LEU A 50 10.55 -2.95 -5.14
N LYS A 51 11.36 -3.86 -4.59
CA LYS A 51 11.71 -3.82 -3.18
C LYS A 51 12.41 -2.52 -2.83
N GLU A 52 13.38 -2.13 -3.65
CA GLU A 52 14.11 -0.89 -3.42
C GLU A 52 13.19 0.32 -3.47
N GLU A 53 12.29 0.35 -4.45
CA GLU A 53 11.37 1.46 -4.63
C GLU A 53 10.41 1.58 -3.45
N ILE A 54 9.84 0.46 -3.00
CA ILE A 54 8.93 0.46 -1.86
C ILE A 54 9.65 0.94 -0.61
N GLU A 55 10.84 0.43 -0.34
CA GLU A 55 11.58 0.81 0.86
C GLU A 55 11.94 2.29 0.86
N ALA A 56 12.37 2.81 -0.28
CA ALA A 56 12.72 4.23 -0.39
C ALA A 56 11.50 5.11 -0.23
N SER A 57 10.38 4.73 -0.86
CA SER A 57 9.16 5.51 -0.78
C SER A 57 8.62 5.59 0.63
N MET A 58 8.57 4.46 1.32
CA MET A 58 8.04 4.42 2.69
C MET A 58 8.94 5.18 3.65
N ARG A 59 10.24 5.21 3.38
CA ARG A 59 11.20 5.89 4.26
C ARG A 59 11.27 7.39 4.01
N LEU A 60 11.12 7.81 2.74
CA LEU A 60 11.42 9.20 2.36
C LEU A 60 10.19 10.05 2.08
N GLU A 61 9.03 9.44 1.82
CA GLU A 61 7.85 10.17 1.37
C GLU A 61 6.72 10.06 2.38
N PRO A 62 6.52 11.09 3.21
CA PRO A 62 5.45 11.02 4.22
C PRO A 62 4.05 10.89 3.61
N GLY A 63 3.87 11.32 2.37
CA GLY A 63 2.57 11.21 1.70
C GLY A 63 2.28 9.82 1.14
N VAL A 64 3.25 8.90 1.14
CA VAL A 64 3.03 7.51 0.75
C VAL A 64 2.67 6.74 2.01
N LEU A 65 1.39 6.38 2.13
CA LEU A 65 0.88 5.75 3.35
C LEU A 65 1.03 4.24 3.32
N THR A 66 0.86 3.63 2.14
CA THR A 66 0.96 2.18 1.99
C THR A 66 1.46 1.84 0.60
N LEU A 67 2.44 0.96 0.56
CA LEU A 67 2.83 0.25 -0.65
C LEU A 67 3.02 -1.20 -0.25
N TYR A 68 2.09 -2.05 -0.66
CA TYR A 68 2.10 -3.45 -0.26
C TYR A 68 1.97 -4.32 -1.50
N ALA A 69 3.00 -5.10 -1.79
CA ALA A 69 3.05 -5.92 -2.99
C ALA A 69 2.92 -7.39 -2.63
N VAL A 70 2.09 -8.08 -3.40
CA VAL A 70 1.93 -9.54 -3.27
C VAL A 70 2.02 -10.18 -4.64
N SER A 71 2.46 -11.43 -4.68
CA SER A 71 2.44 -12.22 -5.92
C SER A 71 1.55 -13.42 -5.73
N GLU A 72 1.02 -13.93 -6.84
CA GLU A 72 0.23 -15.15 -6.80
C GLU A 72 1.15 -16.33 -6.53
N LYS A 73 0.69 -17.21 -5.66
CA LYS A 73 1.49 -18.37 -5.27
C LYS A 73 1.83 -19.26 -6.47
N GLU A 74 0.84 -19.50 -7.34
CA GLU A 74 1.02 -20.38 -8.48
C GLU A 74 1.63 -19.68 -9.69
N HIS A 75 1.59 -18.33 -9.70
CA HIS A 75 2.12 -17.53 -10.80
C HIS A 75 2.86 -16.32 -10.21
N PRO A 76 4.08 -16.53 -9.71
CA PRO A 76 4.79 -15.45 -8.99
C PRO A 76 5.09 -14.22 -9.85
N ASN A 77 4.99 -14.34 -11.17
CA ASN A 77 5.19 -13.20 -12.06
C ASN A 77 3.94 -12.31 -12.16
N LYS A 78 2.85 -12.70 -11.49
CA LYS A 78 1.65 -11.85 -11.40
C LYS A 78 1.66 -11.18 -10.05
N VAL A 79 1.87 -9.86 -10.08
CA VAL A 79 2.09 -9.04 -8.89
C VAL A 79 0.94 -8.05 -8.76
N THR A 80 0.44 -7.89 -7.55
CA THR A 80 -0.56 -6.87 -7.24
C THR A 80 0.01 -5.99 -6.17
N ILE A 81 -0.11 -4.66 -6.36
CA ILE A 81 0.40 -3.68 -5.41
C ILE A 81 -0.76 -2.83 -4.93
N LEU A 82 -0.99 -2.85 -3.63
CA LEU A 82 -1.92 -1.93 -2.99
C LEU A 82 -1.16 -0.66 -2.65
N GLU A 83 -1.66 0.47 -3.14
CA GLU A 83 -0.99 1.76 -2.97
C GLU A 83 -1.98 2.74 -2.35
N ILE A 84 -1.58 3.40 -1.28
CA ILE A 84 -2.40 4.42 -0.64
C ILE A 84 -1.56 5.65 -0.42
N TYR A 85 -2.04 6.77 -0.95
CA TYR A 85 -1.37 8.07 -0.85
C TYR A 85 -2.25 9.03 -0.06
N ALA A 86 -1.63 9.97 0.64
CA ALA A 86 -2.37 10.93 1.45
C ALA A 86 -3.35 11.74 0.60
N ASP A 87 -2.97 12.07 -0.64
CA ASP A 87 -3.80 12.80 -1.57
C ASP A 87 -3.22 12.65 -2.98
N GLN A 88 -3.85 13.31 -3.94
CA GLN A 88 -3.40 13.30 -5.33
C GLN A 88 -2.02 13.90 -5.51
N ASP A 89 -1.72 14.96 -4.75
CA ASP A 89 -0.41 15.58 -4.86
C ASP A 89 0.70 14.67 -4.39
N ALA A 90 0.44 13.90 -3.34
CA ALA A 90 1.41 12.91 -2.87
C ALA A 90 1.71 11.88 -3.96
N TYR A 91 0.69 11.44 -4.68
CA TYR A 91 0.90 10.51 -5.78
C TYR A 91 1.68 11.16 -6.92
N LYS A 92 1.32 12.39 -7.29
CA LYS A 92 2.03 13.10 -8.36
C LYS A 92 3.50 13.30 -8.03
N ASN A 93 3.79 13.61 -6.77
CA ASN A 93 5.17 13.76 -6.32
C ASN A 93 5.90 12.42 -6.33
N HIS A 94 5.21 11.36 -5.90
CA HIS A 94 5.78 10.02 -5.84
C HIS A 94 6.32 9.56 -7.21
N ILE A 95 5.54 9.73 -8.26
CA ILE A 95 5.95 9.22 -9.57
C ILE A 95 7.08 10.04 -10.20
N GLN A 96 7.46 11.15 -9.59
CA GLN A 96 8.57 11.97 -10.06
C GLN A 96 9.86 11.71 -9.27
N THR A 97 9.82 10.87 -8.24
CA THR A 97 11.00 10.63 -7.41
C THR A 97 12.04 9.81 -8.17
N PRO A 98 13.32 9.97 -7.80
CA PRO A 98 14.37 9.16 -8.44
C PRO A 98 14.17 7.66 -8.26
N HIS A 99 13.69 7.24 -7.06
CA HIS A 99 13.50 5.81 -6.81
C HIS A 99 12.34 5.25 -7.62
N PHE A 100 11.27 6.03 -7.84
CA PHE A 100 10.18 5.57 -8.70
C PHE A 100 10.65 5.47 -10.15
N GLN A 101 11.38 6.49 -10.63
CA GLN A 101 11.86 6.51 -12.00
C GLN A 101 12.81 5.35 -12.27
N LYS A 102 13.68 5.05 -11.33
CA LYS A 102 14.58 3.92 -11.44
C LYS A 102 13.80 2.61 -11.55
N TYR A 103 12.79 2.43 -10.73
CA TYR A 103 11.93 1.26 -10.77
C TYR A 103 11.22 1.15 -12.12
N LYS A 104 10.66 2.26 -12.61
CA LYS A 104 9.89 2.27 -13.86
C LYS A 104 10.75 1.94 -15.07
N GLN A 105 11.97 2.43 -15.08
CA GLN A 105 12.86 2.28 -16.23
C GLN A 105 13.76 1.05 -16.15
N GLY A 106 13.92 0.53 -14.96
CA GLY A 106 14.72 -0.68 -14.74
C GLY A 106 13.98 -1.92 -15.13
#